data_780d0b432d38815d237204e3ecb9b8e7
#
_entry.id   780d0b432d38815d237204e3ecb9b8e7
#
_cell.length_a   1.000
_cell.length_b   1.000
_cell.length_c   1.000
_cell.angle_alpha   90.00
_cell.angle_beta   90.00
_cell.angle_gamma   90.00
#
_symmetry.space_group_name_H-M   'P 1'
#
loop_
_entity.id
_entity.type
_entity.pdbx_description
1 polymer ?
#
loop_
_entity_poly.entity_id
_entity_poly.type
_entity_poly.pdbx_seq_one_letter_code
_entity_poly.pdbx_strand_id
1 'polypeptide(L)'
;MKDNMVNHLLNGVLPVFAIGALGFILGKREVFDFKMAMALNKFVMFIAMPALTFQLLISAPLEVFNFVLLGGYLATELILYAAGFLTARLIFKIDVIESALLALAITLTNHILFVLPIAITLFGEVAVMPMVAIISMDGLLIFSGSLILMDILASKGAKASYTIVKILRNPPLIGISLGLLSGLLGVSPPKGFRLFVDFLGDTASPVLLFALGIILSQKSAYSRPMLAVILTGIKLVVHPLLALVILGGVLHLSPELRNPGVMIAAAPCGVMAFMLAMNYG
;
A
#
# COMPACT_ATOMS: atom_id res chain seq x y z
N MET A 1 31.02 8.77 3.17
CA MET A 1 29.62 9.19 2.94
C MET A 1 28.97 8.53 1.71
N LYS A 2 29.61 8.55 0.52
CA LYS A 2 29.03 7.92 -0.70
C LYS A 2 28.84 6.40 -0.56
N ASP A 3 29.80 5.68 -0.01
CA ASP A 3 29.72 4.21 0.14
C ASP A 3 28.61 3.77 1.10
N ASN A 4 28.33 4.55 2.14
CA ASN A 4 27.22 4.28 3.04
C ASN A 4 25.87 4.46 2.32
N MET A 5 25.68 5.50 1.53
CA MET A 5 24.43 5.77 0.82
C MET A 5 24.10 4.67 -0.20
N VAL A 6 25.10 4.21 -0.97
CA VAL A 6 24.92 3.10 -1.92
C VAL A 6 24.55 1.81 -1.20
N ASN A 7 25.23 1.49 -0.09
CA ASN A 7 24.93 0.30 0.70
C ASN A 7 23.51 0.35 1.32
N HIS A 8 23.07 1.50 1.78
CA HIS A 8 21.73 1.64 2.33
C HIS A 8 20.62 1.58 1.27
N LEU A 9 20.87 2.15 0.08
CA LEU A 9 19.97 1.98 -1.06
C LEU A 9 19.90 0.52 -1.49
N LEU A 10 21.04 -0.16 -1.59
CA LEU A 10 21.08 -1.59 -1.92
C LEU A 10 20.34 -2.42 -0.87
N ASN A 11 20.57 -2.17 0.40
CA ASN A 11 19.93 -2.92 1.50
C ASN A 11 18.41 -2.70 1.57
N GLY A 12 17.91 -1.52 1.20
CA GLY A 12 16.47 -1.24 1.15
C GLY A 12 15.79 -1.75 -0.12
N VAL A 13 16.44 -1.63 -1.26
CA VAL A 13 15.85 -1.92 -2.58
C VAL A 13 16.05 -3.38 -3.00
N LEU A 14 17.26 -3.92 -2.78
CA LEU A 14 17.62 -5.27 -3.23
C LEU A 14 16.66 -6.38 -2.73
N PRO A 15 16.26 -6.45 -1.45
CA PRO A 15 15.36 -7.49 -0.98
C PRO A 15 14.01 -7.50 -1.72
N VAL A 16 13.44 -6.32 -1.98
CA VAL A 16 12.15 -6.16 -2.67
C VAL A 16 12.22 -6.74 -4.09
N PHE A 17 13.25 -6.32 -4.85
CA PHE A 17 13.43 -6.80 -6.21
C PHE A 17 13.89 -8.26 -6.27
N ALA A 18 14.71 -8.72 -5.32
CA ALA A 18 15.18 -10.10 -5.26
C ALA A 18 14.02 -11.09 -5.01
N ILE A 19 13.09 -10.76 -4.11
CA ILE A 19 11.91 -11.60 -3.84
C ILE A 19 11.01 -11.66 -5.08
N GLY A 20 10.75 -10.53 -5.74
CA GLY A 20 9.97 -10.50 -6.98
C GLY A 20 10.66 -11.26 -8.12
N ALA A 21 11.98 -11.10 -8.28
CA ALA A 21 12.79 -11.82 -9.27
C ALA A 21 12.79 -13.32 -9.01
N LEU A 22 12.90 -13.75 -7.75
CA LEU A 22 12.81 -15.16 -7.37
C LEU A 22 11.45 -15.75 -7.77
N GLY A 23 10.35 -15.06 -7.46
CA GLY A 23 9.02 -15.47 -7.89
C GLY A 23 8.91 -15.56 -9.42
N PHE A 24 9.46 -14.59 -10.15
CA PHE A 24 9.49 -14.59 -11.61
C PHE A 24 10.29 -15.77 -12.18
N ILE A 25 11.49 -16.05 -11.65
CA ILE A 25 12.34 -17.14 -12.10
C ILE A 25 11.66 -18.49 -11.85
N LEU A 26 11.09 -18.70 -10.66
CA LEU A 26 10.41 -19.96 -10.31
C LEU A 26 9.08 -20.12 -11.09
N GLY A 27 8.38 -19.03 -11.38
CA GLY A 27 7.23 -19.07 -12.28
C GLY A 27 7.60 -19.40 -13.73
N LYS A 28 8.73 -18.86 -14.25
CA LYS A 28 9.26 -19.21 -15.57
C LYS A 28 9.73 -20.67 -15.69
N ARG A 29 10.19 -21.23 -14.58
CA ARG A 29 10.59 -22.64 -14.48
C ARG A 29 9.43 -23.58 -14.19
N GLU A 30 8.20 -23.06 -14.17
CA GLU A 30 6.97 -23.83 -13.90
C GLU A 30 6.96 -24.54 -12.53
N VAL A 31 7.84 -24.13 -11.59
CA VAL A 31 7.83 -24.61 -10.20
C VAL A 31 6.62 -24.06 -9.45
N PHE A 32 6.25 -22.81 -9.76
CA PHE A 32 5.05 -22.13 -9.27
C PHE A 32 4.19 -21.66 -10.42
N ASP A 33 2.88 -21.94 -10.36
CA ASP A 33 1.91 -21.56 -11.36
C ASP A 33 0.99 -20.43 -10.87
N PHE A 34 0.08 -19.98 -11.74
CA PHE A 34 -0.91 -18.96 -11.42
C PHE A 34 -1.83 -19.37 -10.25
N LYS A 35 -2.20 -20.65 -10.14
CA LYS A 35 -3.07 -21.15 -9.06
C LYS A 35 -2.37 -21.07 -7.70
N MET A 36 -1.08 -21.37 -7.67
CA MET A 36 -0.25 -21.24 -6.47
C MET A 36 -0.10 -19.76 -6.07
N ALA A 37 0.12 -18.85 -7.02
CA ALA A 37 0.14 -17.41 -6.76
C ALA A 37 -1.19 -16.92 -6.18
N MET A 38 -2.33 -17.41 -6.69
CA MET A 38 -3.66 -17.12 -6.13
C MET A 38 -3.85 -17.66 -4.71
N ALA A 39 -3.30 -18.85 -4.40
CA ALA A 39 -3.34 -19.38 -3.05
C ALA A 39 -2.51 -18.54 -2.07
N LEU A 40 -1.34 -18.08 -2.48
CA LEU A 40 -0.52 -17.14 -1.72
C LEU A 40 -1.25 -15.81 -1.49
N ASN A 41 -1.89 -15.26 -2.51
CA ASN A 41 -2.69 -14.04 -2.37
C ASN A 41 -3.86 -14.22 -1.39
N LYS A 42 -4.54 -15.39 -1.40
CA LYS A 42 -5.59 -15.72 -0.42
C LYS A 42 -5.03 -15.81 1.00
N PHE A 43 -3.88 -16.44 1.18
CA PHE A 43 -3.20 -16.48 2.49
C PHE A 43 -2.97 -15.05 3.01
N VAL A 44 -2.45 -14.18 2.16
CA VAL A 44 -2.22 -12.79 2.56
C VAL A 44 -3.54 -12.09 2.89
N MET A 45 -4.55 -12.15 2.03
CA MET A 45 -5.84 -11.48 2.23
C MET A 45 -6.54 -11.90 3.53
N PHE A 46 -6.50 -13.20 3.88
CA PHE A 46 -7.29 -13.74 4.98
C PHE A 46 -6.51 -13.89 6.30
N ILE A 47 -5.18 -13.92 6.24
CA ILE A 47 -4.33 -14.19 7.41
C ILE A 47 -3.32 -13.08 7.64
N ALA A 48 -2.42 -12.83 6.68
CA ALA A 48 -1.32 -11.90 6.88
C ALA A 48 -1.77 -10.43 6.93
N MET A 49 -2.71 -9.99 6.07
CA MET A 49 -3.19 -8.61 6.05
C MET A 49 -3.99 -8.21 7.30
N PRO A 50 -4.91 -9.03 7.83
CA PRO A 50 -5.54 -8.73 9.12
C PRO A 50 -4.51 -8.56 10.25
N ALA A 51 -3.48 -9.40 10.30
CA ALA A 51 -2.42 -9.32 11.27
C ALA A 51 -1.58 -8.03 11.08
N LEU A 52 -1.16 -7.73 9.85
CA LEU A 52 -0.39 -6.53 9.52
C LEU A 52 -1.17 -5.25 9.86
N THR A 53 -2.44 -5.17 9.48
CA THR A 53 -3.27 -3.98 9.75
C THR A 53 -3.54 -3.79 11.23
N PHE A 54 -3.74 -4.88 11.97
CA PHE A 54 -3.83 -4.83 13.43
C PHE A 54 -2.54 -4.32 14.07
N GLN A 55 -1.38 -4.88 13.69
CA GLN A 55 -0.06 -4.50 14.17
C GLN A 55 0.23 -3.01 13.94
N LEU A 56 -0.04 -2.52 12.73
CA LEU A 56 0.18 -1.11 12.38
C LEU A 56 -0.65 -0.15 13.23
N LEU A 57 -1.92 -0.47 13.47
CA LEU A 57 -2.84 0.45 14.14
C LEU A 57 -2.79 0.36 15.66
N ILE A 58 -2.52 -0.81 16.24
CA ILE A 58 -2.34 -0.91 17.69
C ILE A 58 -1.09 -0.19 18.19
N SER A 59 -0.08 -0.06 17.31
CA SER A 59 1.18 0.60 17.63
C SER A 59 1.25 2.06 17.16
N ALA A 60 0.18 2.56 16.49
CA ALA A 60 0.15 3.90 15.94
C ALA A 60 0.11 4.97 17.06
N PRO A 61 1.09 5.88 17.12
CA PRO A 61 1.17 6.90 18.17
C PRO A 61 0.24 8.08 17.81
N LEU A 62 -1.08 7.87 17.90
CA LEU A 62 -2.11 8.83 17.48
C LEU A 62 -1.99 10.21 18.14
N GLU A 63 -1.44 10.25 19.37
CA GLU A 63 -1.29 11.48 20.17
C GLU A 63 -0.26 12.46 19.59
N VAL A 64 0.70 11.97 18.82
CA VAL A 64 1.78 12.81 18.24
C VAL A 64 1.62 13.06 16.75
N PHE A 65 0.48 12.71 16.18
CA PHE A 65 0.22 12.91 14.76
C PHE A 65 0.03 14.39 14.41
N ASN A 66 0.77 14.84 13.40
CA ASN A 66 0.57 16.16 12.83
C ASN A 66 -0.59 16.12 11.81
N PHE A 67 -1.78 16.54 12.23
CA PHE A 67 -2.98 16.49 11.38
C PHE A 67 -2.91 17.39 10.15
N VAL A 68 -2.07 18.45 10.17
CA VAL A 68 -1.85 19.28 8.97
C VAL A 68 -1.05 18.50 7.92
N LEU A 69 -0.01 17.79 8.35
CA LEU A 69 0.72 16.88 7.47
C LEU A 69 -0.21 15.80 6.90
N LEU A 70 -0.97 15.12 7.76
CA LEU A 70 -1.85 14.04 7.35
C LEU A 70 -2.95 14.51 6.39
N GLY A 71 -3.61 15.62 6.70
CA GLY A 71 -4.64 16.21 5.83
C GLY A 71 -4.08 16.65 4.48
N GLY A 72 -2.90 17.28 4.48
CA GLY A 72 -2.19 17.68 3.27
C GLY A 72 -1.77 16.47 2.43
N TYR A 73 -1.21 15.44 3.05
CA TYR A 73 -0.80 14.24 2.33
C TYR A 73 -2.01 13.47 1.78
N LEU A 74 -3.07 13.29 2.58
CA LEU A 74 -4.34 12.71 2.13
C LEU A 74 -4.93 13.46 0.94
N ALA A 75 -4.85 14.79 0.93
CA ALA A 75 -5.30 15.58 -0.21
C ALA A 75 -4.50 15.25 -1.49
N THR A 76 -3.17 15.06 -1.38
CA THR A 76 -2.36 14.64 -2.54
C THR A 76 -2.79 13.29 -3.08
N GLU A 77 -3.09 12.33 -2.20
CA GLU A 77 -3.51 10.99 -2.56
C GLU A 77 -4.90 10.95 -3.19
N LEU A 78 -5.85 11.70 -2.64
CA LEU A 78 -7.21 11.78 -3.21
C LEU A 78 -7.20 12.44 -4.60
N ILE A 79 -6.39 13.48 -4.80
CA ILE A 79 -6.20 14.10 -6.12
C ILE A 79 -5.56 13.11 -7.09
N LEU A 80 -4.53 12.39 -6.64
CA LEU A 80 -3.86 11.38 -7.45
C LEU A 80 -4.81 10.22 -7.80
N TYR A 81 -5.57 9.73 -6.83
CA TYR A 81 -6.59 8.70 -7.02
C TYR A 81 -7.60 9.14 -8.08
N ALA A 82 -8.15 10.35 -7.94
CA ALA A 82 -9.09 10.91 -8.91
C ALA A 82 -8.45 11.03 -10.30
N ALA A 83 -7.22 11.54 -10.40
CA ALA A 83 -6.51 11.66 -11.67
C ALA A 83 -6.30 10.29 -12.33
N GLY A 84 -5.86 9.28 -11.59
CA GLY A 84 -5.69 7.91 -12.07
C GLY A 84 -7.00 7.28 -12.52
N PHE A 85 -8.05 7.41 -11.70
CA PHE A 85 -9.38 6.90 -12.01
C PHE A 85 -9.96 7.55 -13.29
N LEU A 86 -9.91 8.86 -13.39
CA LEU A 86 -10.41 9.60 -14.55
C LEU A 86 -9.61 9.28 -15.81
N THR A 87 -8.29 9.16 -15.71
CA THR A 87 -7.42 8.74 -16.81
C THR A 87 -7.83 7.36 -17.32
N ALA A 88 -7.93 6.36 -16.44
CA ALA A 88 -8.34 5.01 -16.81
C ALA A 88 -9.78 4.98 -17.39
N ARG A 89 -10.71 5.66 -16.72
CA ARG A 89 -12.13 5.62 -17.05
C ARG A 89 -12.50 6.39 -18.30
N LEU A 90 -12.00 7.64 -18.45
CA LEU A 90 -12.42 8.55 -19.50
C LEU A 90 -11.53 8.47 -20.74
N ILE A 91 -10.22 8.34 -20.57
CA ILE A 91 -9.27 8.30 -21.70
C ILE A 91 -9.18 6.87 -22.25
N PHE A 92 -8.99 5.88 -21.38
CA PHE A 92 -8.81 4.48 -21.80
C PHE A 92 -10.10 3.66 -21.80
N LYS A 93 -11.24 4.23 -21.34
CA LYS A 93 -12.58 3.63 -21.33
C LYS A 93 -12.63 2.27 -20.59
N ILE A 94 -11.84 2.15 -19.54
CA ILE A 94 -11.77 0.96 -18.68
C ILE A 94 -13.02 0.91 -17.79
N ASP A 95 -13.43 -0.28 -17.36
CA ASP A 95 -14.56 -0.43 -16.45
C ASP A 95 -14.28 0.21 -15.06
N VAL A 96 -15.33 0.37 -14.27
CA VAL A 96 -15.27 1.12 -13.01
C VAL A 96 -14.38 0.42 -11.97
N ILE A 97 -14.47 -0.93 -11.88
CA ILE A 97 -13.72 -1.69 -10.88
C ILE A 97 -12.23 -1.66 -11.22
N GLU A 98 -11.88 -1.99 -12.46
CA GLU A 98 -10.48 -1.95 -12.94
C GLU A 98 -9.92 -0.52 -12.84
N SER A 99 -10.71 0.53 -13.18
CA SER A 99 -10.27 1.92 -13.05
C SER A 99 -9.98 2.32 -11.60
N ALA A 100 -10.80 1.86 -10.65
CA ALA A 100 -10.60 2.11 -9.23
C ALA A 100 -9.38 1.35 -8.69
N LEU A 101 -9.14 0.12 -9.14
CA LEU A 101 -7.94 -0.66 -8.78
C LEU A 101 -6.66 -0.03 -9.34
N LEU A 102 -6.69 0.48 -10.58
CA LEU A 102 -5.56 1.18 -11.19
C LEU A 102 -5.27 2.50 -10.47
N ALA A 103 -6.30 3.25 -10.09
CA ALA A 103 -6.17 4.46 -9.28
C ALA A 103 -5.52 4.16 -7.92
N LEU A 104 -5.98 3.09 -7.26
CA LEU A 104 -5.38 2.64 -6.01
C LEU A 104 -3.92 2.21 -6.18
N ALA A 105 -3.59 1.54 -7.29
CA ALA A 105 -2.23 1.09 -7.58
C ALA A 105 -1.23 2.25 -7.64
N ILE A 106 -1.62 3.39 -8.21
CA ILE A 106 -0.74 4.58 -8.27
C ILE A 106 -0.79 5.42 -6.99
N THR A 107 -1.80 5.26 -6.13
CA THR A 107 -1.91 5.99 -4.87
C THR A 107 -1.11 5.31 -3.77
N LEU A 108 -1.36 4.04 -3.49
CA LEU A 108 -0.66 3.30 -2.45
C LEU A 108 0.81 3.10 -2.79
N THR A 109 1.65 3.42 -1.82
CA THR A 109 3.11 3.34 -1.92
C THR A 109 3.65 2.15 -1.13
N ASN A 110 4.81 1.63 -1.51
CA ASN A 110 5.52 0.62 -0.72
C ASN A 110 6.35 1.30 0.39
N HIS A 111 5.68 1.69 1.46
CA HIS A 111 6.26 2.47 2.53
C HIS A 111 7.32 1.71 3.33
N ILE A 112 6.97 0.54 3.88
CA ILE A 112 7.74 -0.16 4.89
C ILE A 112 9.00 -0.78 4.29
N LEU A 113 8.87 -1.51 3.18
CA LEU A 113 10.00 -2.24 2.61
C LEU A 113 10.90 -1.35 1.74
N PHE A 114 10.36 -0.27 1.16
CA PHE A 114 11.12 0.55 0.21
C PHE A 114 11.48 1.92 0.79
N VAL A 115 10.49 2.69 1.26
CA VAL A 115 10.71 4.10 1.60
C VAL A 115 11.37 4.27 2.97
N LEU A 116 10.91 3.55 3.99
CA LEU A 116 11.35 3.75 5.37
C LEU A 116 12.88 3.55 5.54
N PRO A 117 13.51 2.49 5.02
CA PRO A 117 14.97 2.33 5.13
C PRO A 117 15.74 3.47 4.45
N ILE A 118 15.27 3.93 3.30
CA ILE A 118 15.91 5.02 2.56
C ILE A 118 15.75 6.35 3.31
N ALA A 119 14.56 6.60 3.88
CA ALA A 119 14.30 7.83 4.63
C ALA A 119 15.14 7.94 5.90
N ILE A 120 15.27 6.86 6.66
CA ILE A 120 16.14 6.81 7.85
C ILE A 120 17.59 7.13 7.44
N THR A 121 18.04 6.62 6.31
CA THR A 121 19.39 6.90 5.80
C THR A 121 19.60 8.36 5.40
N LEU A 122 18.60 8.97 4.74
CA LEU A 122 18.74 10.33 4.20
C LEU A 122 18.42 11.42 5.24
N PHE A 123 17.46 11.18 6.12
CA PHE A 123 16.94 12.18 7.05
C PHE A 123 17.13 11.81 8.53
N GLY A 124 17.63 10.58 8.81
CA GLY A 124 17.78 10.07 10.17
C GLY A 124 16.45 9.69 10.83
N GLU A 125 16.51 9.44 12.15
CA GLU A 125 15.35 9.01 12.97
C GLU A 125 14.20 10.03 13.00
N VAL A 126 14.47 11.30 12.69
CA VAL A 126 13.44 12.36 12.63
C VAL A 126 12.37 12.07 11.57
N ALA A 127 12.73 11.34 10.52
CA ALA A 127 11.80 10.97 9.45
C ALA A 127 10.80 9.87 9.87
N VAL A 128 11.11 9.09 10.89
CA VAL A 128 10.32 7.89 11.26
C VAL A 128 8.90 8.25 11.66
N MET A 129 8.72 9.22 12.55
CA MET A 129 7.39 9.57 13.06
C MET A 129 6.43 10.14 12.00
N PRO A 130 6.83 11.11 11.15
CA PRO A 130 5.98 11.55 10.04
C PRO A 130 5.60 10.42 9.10
N MET A 131 6.51 9.48 8.83
CA MET A 131 6.26 8.34 7.96
C MET A 131 5.29 7.33 8.59
N VAL A 132 5.48 6.96 9.86
CA VAL A 132 4.56 6.07 10.59
C VAL A 132 3.15 6.67 10.62
N ALA A 133 3.03 7.98 10.81
CA ALA A 133 1.75 8.66 10.79
C ALA A 133 1.06 8.55 9.42
N ILE A 134 1.79 8.78 8.32
CA ILE A 134 1.27 8.63 6.95
C ILE A 134 0.89 7.16 6.68
N ILE A 135 1.76 6.19 7.01
CA ILE A 135 1.49 4.76 6.83
C ILE A 135 0.21 4.33 7.55
N SER A 136 0.03 4.80 8.78
CA SER A 136 -1.18 4.50 9.58
C SER A 136 -2.43 5.11 8.96
N MET A 137 -2.34 6.35 8.46
CA MET A 137 -3.44 7.01 7.75
C MET A 137 -3.79 6.28 6.46
N ASP A 138 -2.80 5.88 5.65
CA ASP A 138 -3.01 5.13 4.41
C ASP A 138 -3.71 3.79 4.67
N GLY A 139 -3.28 3.07 5.71
CA GLY A 139 -3.94 1.84 6.14
C GLY A 139 -5.38 2.08 6.58
N LEU A 140 -5.61 3.12 7.37
CA LEU A 140 -6.91 3.42 7.95
C LEU A 140 -7.89 4.03 6.93
N LEU A 141 -7.46 4.95 6.07
CA LEU A 141 -8.35 5.71 5.17
C LEU A 141 -8.28 5.21 3.73
N ILE A 142 -7.10 5.17 3.12
CA ILE A 142 -6.98 4.84 1.69
C ILE A 142 -7.21 3.35 1.47
N PHE A 143 -6.54 2.49 2.22
CA PHE A 143 -6.67 1.05 2.03
C PHE A 143 -8.05 0.53 2.48
N SER A 144 -8.54 0.92 3.67
CA SER A 144 -9.86 0.51 4.14
C SER A 144 -10.99 1.09 3.28
N GLY A 145 -10.89 2.37 2.89
CA GLY A 145 -11.83 3.01 1.98
C GLY A 145 -11.89 2.33 0.62
N SER A 146 -10.74 1.90 0.10
CA SER A 146 -10.67 1.14 -1.15
C SER A 146 -11.28 -0.25 -1.03
N LEU A 147 -11.06 -0.96 0.08
CA LEU A 147 -11.72 -2.25 0.35
C LEU A 147 -13.24 -2.10 0.38
N ILE A 148 -13.75 -1.09 1.09
CA ILE A 148 -15.18 -0.79 1.17
C ILE A 148 -15.73 -0.46 -0.21
N LEU A 149 -15.04 0.39 -0.97
CA LEU A 149 -15.43 0.74 -2.33
C LEU A 149 -15.49 -0.48 -3.24
N MET A 150 -14.47 -1.36 -3.20
CA MET A 150 -14.46 -2.60 -3.99
C MET A 150 -15.61 -3.54 -3.59
N ASP A 151 -15.90 -3.69 -2.30
CA ASP A 151 -17.01 -4.50 -1.84
C ASP A 151 -18.37 -3.95 -2.28
N ILE A 152 -18.55 -2.63 -2.29
CA ILE A 152 -19.75 -1.96 -2.82
C ILE A 152 -19.88 -2.18 -4.33
N LEU A 153 -18.81 -1.95 -5.08
CA LEU A 153 -18.81 -2.10 -6.55
C LEU A 153 -19.03 -3.55 -6.98
N ALA A 154 -18.42 -4.51 -6.29
CA ALA A 154 -18.59 -5.93 -6.56
C ALA A 154 -19.98 -6.47 -6.14
N SER A 155 -20.71 -5.76 -5.27
CA SER A 155 -22.03 -6.14 -4.77
C SER A 155 -23.18 -5.46 -5.55
N LYS A 156 -22.94 -5.00 -6.78
CA LYS A 156 -23.98 -4.35 -7.62
C LYS A 156 -25.26 -5.18 -7.70
N GLY A 157 -26.40 -4.54 -7.36
CA GLY A 157 -27.71 -5.17 -7.35
C GLY A 157 -28.03 -6.01 -6.12
N ALA A 158 -27.10 -6.18 -5.19
CA ALA A 158 -27.36 -6.83 -3.92
C ALA A 158 -28.11 -5.90 -2.95
N LYS A 159 -28.82 -6.48 -1.97
CA LYS A 159 -29.43 -5.71 -0.88
C LYS A 159 -28.33 -5.02 -0.04
N ALA A 160 -28.57 -3.79 0.41
CA ALA A 160 -27.63 -3.03 1.24
C ALA A 160 -27.17 -3.82 2.49
N SER A 161 -28.07 -4.59 3.11
CA SER A 161 -27.73 -5.46 4.25
C SER A 161 -26.68 -6.51 3.91
N TYR A 162 -26.71 -7.09 2.70
CA TYR A 162 -25.70 -8.05 2.24
C TYR A 162 -24.33 -7.37 2.09
N THR A 163 -24.29 -6.19 1.45
CA THR A 163 -23.06 -5.42 1.29
C THR A 163 -22.44 -5.02 2.62
N ILE A 164 -23.28 -4.55 3.57
CA ILE A 164 -22.81 -4.22 4.93
C ILE A 164 -22.20 -5.45 5.63
N VAL A 165 -22.88 -6.60 5.59
CA VAL A 165 -22.35 -7.84 6.18
C VAL A 165 -21.03 -8.25 5.53
N LYS A 166 -20.91 -8.13 4.21
CA LYS A 166 -19.66 -8.41 3.48
C LYS A 166 -18.51 -7.52 3.94
N ILE A 167 -18.75 -6.21 4.08
CA ILE A 167 -17.78 -5.24 4.59
C ILE A 167 -17.35 -5.59 6.02
N LEU A 168 -18.30 -5.84 6.91
CA LEU A 168 -18.02 -6.20 8.31
C LEU A 168 -17.29 -7.54 8.47
N ARG A 169 -17.38 -8.43 7.48
CA ARG A 169 -16.67 -9.72 7.45
C ARG A 169 -15.37 -9.67 6.66
N ASN A 170 -14.99 -8.53 6.12
CA ASN A 170 -13.75 -8.39 5.36
C ASN A 170 -12.54 -8.50 6.31
N PRO A 171 -11.66 -9.52 6.15
CA PRO A 171 -10.64 -9.81 7.15
C PRO A 171 -9.66 -8.66 7.42
N PRO A 172 -9.08 -7.96 6.43
CA PRO A 172 -8.29 -6.76 6.64
C PRO A 172 -9.02 -5.66 7.43
N LEU A 173 -10.33 -5.43 7.16
CA LEU A 173 -11.11 -4.42 7.89
C LEU A 173 -11.34 -4.83 9.35
N ILE A 174 -11.46 -6.12 9.64
CA ILE A 174 -11.50 -6.63 11.02
C ILE A 174 -10.17 -6.32 11.72
N GLY A 175 -9.04 -6.60 11.08
CA GLY A 175 -7.71 -6.27 11.62
C GLY A 175 -7.55 -4.79 11.92
N ILE A 176 -7.95 -3.91 10.99
CA ILE A 176 -7.96 -2.45 11.15
C ILE A 176 -8.81 -2.03 12.36
N SER A 177 -10.05 -2.54 12.44
CA SER A 177 -10.99 -2.19 13.51
C SER A 177 -10.50 -2.63 14.88
N LEU A 178 -9.98 -3.86 14.99
CA LEU A 178 -9.44 -4.38 16.24
C LEU A 178 -8.16 -3.67 16.65
N GLY A 179 -7.25 -3.38 15.73
CA GLY A 179 -6.02 -2.64 15.98
C GLY A 179 -6.31 -1.23 16.48
N LEU A 180 -7.18 -0.50 15.78
CA LEU A 180 -7.57 0.86 16.15
C LEU A 180 -8.28 0.88 17.53
N LEU A 181 -9.24 -0.02 17.74
CA LEU A 181 -9.96 -0.12 19.01
C LEU A 181 -9.01 -0.44 20.19
N SER A 182 -8.09 -1.38 20.00
CA SER A 182 -7.09 -1.73 21.03
C SER A 182 -6.16 -0.55 21.33
N GLY A 183 -5.70 0.15 20.31
CA GLY A 183 -4.87 1.35 20.46
C GLY A 183 -5.60 2.47 21.22
N LEU A 184 -6.84 2.79 20.84
CA LEU A 184 -7.66 3.81 21.51
C LEU A 184 -8.00 3.48 22.96
N LEU A 185 -8.20 2.19 23.28
CA LEU A 185 -8.49 1.73 24.65
C LEU A 185 -7.22 1.53 25.50
N GLY A 186 -6.03 1.73 24.93
CA GLY A 186 -4.77 1.47 25.62
C GLY A 186 -4.54 0.00 25.98
N VAL A 187 -5.23 -0.94 25.30
CA VAL A 187 -5.12 -2.37 25.54
C VAL A 187 -3.84 -2.91 24.90
N SER A 188 -2.92 -3.39 25.73
CA SER A 188 -1.72 -4.07 25.27
C SER A 188 -1.91 -5.58 25.28
N PRO A 189 -1.92 -6.25 24.13
CA PRO A 189 -2.03 -7.70 24.07
C PRO A 189 -0.85 -8.39 24.74
N PRO A 190 -1.02 -9.61 25.26
CA PRO A 190 0.08 -10.40 25.81
C PRO A 190 1.22 -10.57 24.80
N LYS A 191 2.48 -10.59 25.30
CA LYS A 191 3.69 -10.67 24.45
C LYS A 191 3.62 -11.81 23.42
N GLY A 192 3.15 -13.00 23.82
CA GLY A 192 3.04 -14.15 22.89
C GLY A 192 2.05 -13.90 21.74
N PHE A 193 0.92 -13.23 22.03
CA PHE A 193 -0.04 -12.85 21.00
C PHE A 193 0.53 -11.79 20.05
N ARG A 194 1.28 -10.79 20.57
CA ARG A 194 1.97 -9.82 19.74
C ARG A 194 2.95 -10.49 18.78
N LEU A 195 3.83 -11.36 19.30
CA LEU A 195 4.78 -12.09 18.45
C LEU A 195 4.09 -12.91 17.36
N PHE A 196 2.96 -13.57 17.70
CA PHE A 196 2.16 -14.31 16.71
C PHE A 196 1.64 -13.40 15.60
N VAL A 197 1.08 -12.24 15.95
CA VAL A 197 0.57 -11.26 14.99
C VAL A 197 1.70 -10.68 14.15
N ASP A 198 2.84 -10.36 14.77
CA ASP A 198 4.01 -9.80 14.09
C ASP A 198 4.56 -10.81 13.05
N PHE A 199 4.73 -12.09 13.43
CA PHE A 199 5.18 -13.11 12.49
C PHE A 199 4.24 -13.29 11.29
N LEU A 200 2.94 -13.22 11.49
CA LEU A 200 1.98 -13.32 10.38
C LEU A 200 1.96 -12.06 9.53
N GLY A 201 1.91 -10.89 10.15
CA GLY A 201 1.84 -9.61 9.46
C GLY A 201 3.07 -9.34 8.59
N ASP A 202 4.26 -9.65 9.09
CA ASP A 202 5.52 -9.46 8.39
C ASP A 202 5.65 -10.32 7.11
N THR A 203 4.84 -11.41 7.00
CA THR A 203 4.80 -12.22 5.76
C THR A 203 4.05 -11.55 4.62
N ALA A 204 3.17 -10.57 4.89
CA ALA A 204 2.27 -10.00 3.89
C ALA A 204 3.01 -9.47 2.65
N SER A 205 3.96 -8.56 2.85
CA SER A 205 4.69 -7.94 1.74
C SER A 205 5.59 -8.91 0.98
N PRO A 206 6.46 -9.71 1.60
CA PRO A 206 7.31 -10.64 0.86
C PRO A 206 6.52 -11.71 0.11
N VAL A 207 5.44 -12.24 0.68
CA VAL A 207 4.60 -13.23 -0.01
C VAL A 207 3.90 -12.60 -1.22
N LEU A 208 3.39 -11.35 -1.11
CA LEU A 208 2.79 -10.65 -2.25
C LEU A 208 3.81 -10.33 -3.35
N LEU A 209 5.02 -9.89 -3.00
CA LEU A 209 6.09 -9.65 -3.97
C LEU A 209 6.45 -10.92 -4.73
N PHE A 210 6.55 -12.03 -4.03
CA PHE A 210 6.82 -13.33 -4.63
C PHE A 210 5.68 -13.76 -5.57
N ALA A 211 4.43 -13.67 -5.13
CA ALA A 211 3.24 -13.98 -5.93
C ALA A 211 3.15 -13.07 -7.17
N LEU A 212 3.44 -11.77 -7.05
CA LEU A 212 3.52 -10.83 -8.16
C LEU A 212 4.57 -11.28 -9.18
N GLY A 213 5.76 -11.69 -8.72
CA GLY A 213 6.81 -12.22 -9.58
C GLY A 213 6.35 -13.43 -10.39
N ILE A 214 5.65 -14.39 -9.76
CA ILE A 214 5.08 -15.56 -10.46
C ILE A 214 4.11 -15.10 -11.55
N ILE A 215 3.20 -14.16 -11.25
CA ILE A 215 2.22 -13.68 -12.21
C ILE A 215 2.87 -12.95 -13.38
N LEU A 216 3.86 -12.09 -13.11
CA LEU A 216 4.63 -11.41 -14.16
C LEU A 216 5.41 -12.38 -15.08
N SER A 217 5.69 -13.60 -14.61
CA SER A 217 6.34 -14.63 -15.43
C SER A 217 5.42 -15.26 -16.47
N GLN A 218 4.09 -15.14 -16.29
CA GLN A 218 3.10 -15.69 -17.21
C GLN A 218 2.97 -14.83 -18.47
N LYS A 219 2.72 -15.45 -19.62
CA LYS A 219 2.80 -14.81 -20.96
C LYS A 219 1.76 -13.70 -21.25
N SER A 220 0.82 -13.42 -20.36
CA SER A 220 -0.36 -12.60 -20.66
C SER A 220 -0.32 -11.15 -20.13
N ALA A 221 0.81 -10.66 -19.62
CA ALA A 221 0.82 -9.54 -18.68
C ALA A 221 0.59 -8.12 -19.26
N TYR A 222 0.68 -7.90 -20.59
CA TYR A 222 0.70 -6.51 -21.09
C TYR A 222 -0.31 -6.26 -22.20
N SER A 223 -1.60 -6.20 -21.86
CA SER A 223 -2.64 -5.82 -22.83
C SER A 223 -2.70 -4.31 -23.14
N ARG A 224 -2.16 -3.46 -22.24
CA ARG A 224 -2.27 -1.99 -22.36
C ARG A 224 -1.01 -1.26 -21.90
N PRO A 225 0.13 -1.35 -22.62
CA PRO A 225 1.41 -0.78 -22.19
C PRO A 225 1.37 0.75 -22.07
N MET A 226 0.63 1.45 -22.93
CA MET A 226 0.52 2.92 -22.88
C MET A 226 -0.16 3.40 -21.60
N LEU A 227 -1.21 2.69 -21.13
CA LEU A 227 -1.84 2.99 -19.86
C LEU A 227 -0.85 2.81 -18.70
N ALA A 228 -0.10 1.71 -18.67
CA ALA A 228 0.89 1.46 -17.63
C ALA A 228 1.96 2.57 -17.59
N VAL A 229 2.46 3.01 -18.73
CA VAL A 229 3.44 4.11 -18.83
C VAL A 229 2.86 5.42 -18.30
N ILE A 230 1.63 5.77 -18.70
CA ILE A 230 0.98 7.02 -18.24
C ILE A 230 0.73 6.98 -16.74
N LEU A 231 0.17 5.90 -16.21
CA LEU A 231 -0.09 5.78 -14.77
C LEU A 231 1.21 5.76 -13.96
N THR A 232 2.27 5.10 -14.44
CA THR A 232 3.59 5.14 -13.83
C THR A 232 4.17 6.56 -13.85
N GLY A 233 4.02 7.29 -14.94
CA GLY A 233 4.42 8.71 -15.04
C GLY A 233 3.65 9.59 -14.04
N ILE A 234 2.35 9.40 -13.92
CA ILE A 234 1.52 10.10 -12.92
C ILE A 234 2.04 9.76 -11.50
N LYS A 235 2.31 8.49 -11.20
CA LYS A 235 2.82 8.08 -9.88
C LYS A 235 4.19 8.67 -9.57
N LEU A 236 5.15 8.52 -10.46
CA LEU A 236 6.56 8.83 -10.15
C LEU A 236 6.93 10.29 -10.36
N VAL A 237 6.12 11.05 -11.11
CA VAL A 237 6.39 12.46 -11.41
C VAL A 237 5.33 13.37 -10.80
N VAL A 238 4.05 13.14 -11.13
CA VAL A 238 2.98 14.04 -10.68
C VAL A 238 2.77 13.95 -9.17
N HIS A 239 2.79 12.75 -8.58
CA HIS A 239 2.56 12.58 -7.14
C HIS A 239 3.60 13.32 -6.28
N PRO A 240 4.93 13.15 -6.45
CA PRO A 240 5.89 13.89 -5.64
C PRO A 240 5.85 15.40 -5.88
N LEU A 241 5.59 15.86 -7.11
CA LEU A 241 5.43 17.28 -7.39
C LEU A 241 4.20 17.85 -6.70
N LEU A 242 3.07 17.14 -6.73
CA LEU A 242 1.85 17.51 -6.04
C LEU A 242 2.06 17.55 -4.52
N ALA A 243 2.73 16.53 -3.95
CA ALA A 243 3.07 16.52 -2.54
C ALA A 243 3.98 17.71 -2.16
N LEU A 244 4.98 18.02 -2.99
CA LEU A 244 5.86 19.16 -2.77
C LEU A 244 5.10 20.50 -2.80
N VAL A 245 4.18 20.67 -3.76
CA VAL A 245 3.34 21.87 -3.87
C VAL A 245 2.39 21.99 -2.69
N ILE A 246 1.69 20.92 -2.30
CA ILE A 246 0.72 20.98 -1.20
C ILE A 246 1.43 21.12 0.14
N LEU A 247 2.38 20.22 0.47
CA LEU A 247 3.03 20.23 1.78
C LEU A 247 4.01 21.39 1.96
N GLY A 248 4.72 21.78 0.89
CA GLY A 248 5.71 22.84 0.94
C GLY A 248 5.16 24.20 0.52
N GLY A 249 4.42 24.28 -0.60
CA GLY A 249 3.97 25.53 -1.17
C GLY A 249 2.68 26.07 -0.55
N VAL A 250 1.71 25.21 -0.25
CA VAL A 250 0.41 25.62 0.31
C VAL A 250 0.41 25.60 1.84
N LEU A 251 0.88 24.50 2.43
CA LEU A 251 0.86 24.31 3.89
C LEU A 251 2.10 24.83 4.59
N HIS A 252 3.16 25.18 3.84
CA HIS A 252 4.43 25.70 4.35
C HIS A 252 5.04 24.86 5.47
N LEU A 253 4.89 23.51 5.39
CA LEU A 253 5.44 22.61 6.39
C LEU A 253 6.97 22.68 6.42
N SER A 254 7.53 22.51 7.62
CA SER A 254 8.99 22.44 7.81
C SER A 254 9.58 21.27 7.02
N PRO A 255 10.87 21.35 6.65
CA PRO A 255 11.53 20.27 5.91
C PRO A 255 11.43 18.90 6.58
N GLU A 256 11.45 18.84 7.92
CA GLU A 256 11.37 17.61 8.71
C GLU A 256 10.03 16.88 8.54
N LEU A 257 8.94 17.63 8.35
CA LEU A 257 7.60 17.08 8.11
C LEU A 257 7.34 16.84 6.63
N ARG A 258 7.73 17.79 5.77
CA ARG A 258 7.47 17.76 4.33
C ARG A 258 8.28 16.69 3.60
N ASN A 259 9.60 16.61 3.86
CA ASN A 259 10.50 15.78 3.05
C ASN A 259 10.17 14.27 3.14
N PRO A 260 9.86 13.70 4.32
CA PRO A 260 9.36 12.32 4.40
C PRO A 260 8.10 12.09 3.56
N GLY A 261 7.12 13.00 3.60
CA GLY A 261 5.90 12.91 2.80
C GLY A 261 6.18 12.95 1.29
N VAL A 262 7.01 13.89 0.82
CA VAL A 262 7.41 13.97 -0.59
C VAL A 262 8.16 12.72 -1.04
N MET A 263 9.00 12.15 -0.17
CA MET A 263 9.73 10.92 -0.46
C MET A 263 8.80 9.71 -0.58
N ILE A 264 7.78 9.61 0.28
CA ILE A 264 6.73 8.58 0.15
C ILE A 264 6.04 8.72 -1.21
N ALA A 265 5.66 9.95 -1.59
CA ALA A 265 5.01 10.21 -2.87
C ALA A 265 5.88 9.82 -4.08
N ALA A 266 7.22 9.97 -3.99
CA ALA A 266 8.17 9.65 -5.05
C ALA A 266 8.46 8.14 -5.20
N ALA A 267 8.02 7.32 -4.26
CA ALA A 267 8.34 5.90 -4.26
C ALA A 267 7.38 5.07 -5.15
N PRO A 268 7.79 3.86 -5.57
CA PRO A 268 6.98 3.01 -6.41
C PRO A 268 5.71 2.51 -5.70
N CYS A 269 4.79 1.96 -6.51
CA CYS A 269 3.52 1.41 -6.05
C CYS A 269 3.70 0.32 -5.01
N GLY A 270 2.79 0.29 -4.02
CA GLY A 270 2.70 -0.79 -3.05
C GLY A 270 2.05 -2.05 -3.61
N VAL A 271 2.35 -3.20 -3.01
CA VAL A 271 1.82 -4.50 -3.44
C VAL A 271 0.38 -4.75 -3.00
N MET A 272 -0.17 -3.91 -2.12
CA MET A 272 -1.55 -4.06 -1.62
C MET A 272 -2.59 -3.90 -2.74
N ALA A 273 -2.37 -2.99 -3.68
CA ALA A 273 -3.26 -2.82 -4.83
C ALA A 273 -3.29 -4.08 -5.72
N PHE A 274 -2.14 -4.76 -5.89
CA PHE A 274 -2.06 -6.04 -6.57
C PHE A 274 -2.90 -7.13 -5.86
N MET A 275 -2.82 -7.20 -4.53
CA MET A 275 -3.64 -8.12 -3.74
C MET A 275 -5.14 -7.90 -4.00
N LEU A 276 -5.59 -6.64 -4.03
CA LEU A 276 -6.99 -6.32 -4.30
C LEU A 276 -7.37 -6.64 -5.75
N ALA A 277 -6.51 -6.33 -6.73
CA ALA A 277 -6.76 -6.69 -8.12
C ALA A 277 -6.96 -8.20 -8.30
N MET A 278 -6.20 -9.04 -7.58
CA MET A 278 -6.35 -10.50 -7.61
C MET A 278 -7.64 -11.01 -6.94
N ASN A 279 -8.29 -10.21 -6.10
CA ASN A 279 -9.53 -10.59 -5.40
C ASN A 279 -10.80 -10.02 -6.06
N TYR A 280 -10.71 -8.91 -6.76
CA TYR A 280 -11.86 -8.18 -7.31
C TYR A 280 -11.81 -7.96 -8.82
N GLY A 281 -10.64 -8.13 -9.47
CA GLY A 281 -10.38 -7.88 -10.90
C GLY A 281 -10.56 -9.06 -11.84
#